data_567fae16fdd4143a57c615679c8e0d07
#
_entry.id   567fae16fdd4143a57c615679c8e0d07
#
_cell.length_a   1.000
_cell.length_b   1.000
_cell.length_c   1.000
_cell.angle_alpha   90.00
_cell.angle_beta   90.00
_cell.angle_gamma   90.00
#
_symmetry.space_group_name_H-M   'P 1'
#
loop_
_entity.id
_entity.type
_entity.pdbx_description
1 polymer ?
#
loop_
_entity_poly.entity_id
_entity_poly.type
_entity_poly.pdbx_seq_one_letter_code
_entity_poly.pdbx_strand_id
1 'polypeptide(L)'
;MTAYNPAVAAAEGVKKAGLPMQVVAIDDDPTILTGIKEGSVAATIAQNPQGQAIVAGWALAMLASKQCTMKTPGVILDSGSFVVTKANVATYDAERIAAANEIKAKFAKELLSCNG
;
A
#
# COMPACT_ATOMS: atom_id res chain seq x y z
N MET A 1 12.91 2.24 -9.88
CA MET A 1 13.06 0.81 -9.51
C MET A 1 11.69 0.22 -9.28
N THR A 2 11.36 -0.87 -9.91
CA THR A 2 9.98 -1.40 -10.03
C THR A 2 9.74 -2.71 -9.26
N ALA A 3 10.65 -3.11 -8.38
CA ALA A 3 10.49 -4.29 -7.55
C ALA A 3 11.20 -4.09 -6.21
N TYR A 4 10.71 -4.76 -5.19
CA TYR A 4 11.15 -4.67 -3.80
C TYR A 4 12.67 -4.84 -3.62
N ASN A 5 13.21 -6.02 -3.92
CA ASN A 5 14.64 -6.30 -3.69
C ASN A 5 15.59 -5.39 -4.49
N PRO A 6 15.36 -5.12 -5.80
CA PRO A 6 16.17 -4.18 -6.54
C PRO A 6 16.11 -2.75 -6.01
N ALA A 7 14.97 -2.31 -5.45
CA ALA A 7 14.83 -0.97 -4.88
C ALA A 7 15.69 -0.81 -3.62
N VAL A 8 15.66 -1.80 -2.72
CA VAL A 8 16.49 -1.83 -1.51
C VAL A 8 17.97 -1.83 -1.88
N ALA A 9 18.39 -2.71 -2.79
CA ALA A 9 19.78 -2.80 -3.22
C ALA A 9 20.28 -1.48 -3.88
N ALA A 10 19.42 -0.82 -4.68
CA ALA A 10 19.76 0.46 -5.28
C ALA A 10 19.90 1.57 -4.22
N ALA A 11 19.00 1.64 -3.24
CA ALA A 11 19.06 2.63 -2.17
C ALA A 11 20.33 2.47 -1.34
N GLU A 12 20.67 1.24 -0.95
CA GLU A 12 21.89 0.93 -0.22
C GLU A 12 23.14 1.23 -1.04
N GLY A 13 23.14 0.84 -2.32
CA GLY A 13 24.27 1.07 -3.25
C GLY A 13 24.55 2.55 -3.44
N VAL A 14 23.54 3.37 -3.69
CA VAL A 14 23.68 4.82 -3.85
C VAL A 14 24.17 5.47 -2.56
N LYS A 15 23.62 5.09 -1.41
CA LYS A 15 24.05 5.56 -0.09
C LYS A 15 25.53 5.21 0.17
N LYS A 16 25.92 3.96 -0.06
CA LYS A 16 27.29 3.47 0.14
C LYS A 16 28.29 4.14 -0.77
N ALA A 17 27.93 4.37 -2.03
CA ALA A 17 28.80 4.99 -3.02
C ALA A 17 28.93 6.51 -2.86
N GLY A 18 28.08 7.16 -2.06
CA GLY A 18 28.06 8.62 -1.88
C GLY A 18 27.73 9.38 -3.16
N LEU A 19 27.00 8.75 -4.09
CA LEU A 19 26.70 9.33 -5.38
C LEU A 19 25.57 10.37 -5.27
N PRO A 20 25.64 11.48 -6.05
CA PRO A 20 24.60 12.50 -6.09
C PRO A 20 23.40 12.03 -6.96
N MET A 21 22.91 10.81 -6.68
CA MET A 21 21.80 10.20 -7.39
C MET A 21 20.59 10.13 -6.49
N GLN A 22 19.41 10.25 -7.11
CA GLN A 22 18.13 10.10 -6.42
C GLN A 22 17.53 8.76 -6.75
N VAL A 23 17.05 8.05 -5.72
CA VAL A 23 16.32 6.79 -5.88
C VAL A 23 14.83 7.07 -5.72
N VAL A 24 14.05 6.64 -6.71
CA VAL A 24 12.59 6.51 -6.58
C VAL A 24 12.27 5.03 -6.60
N ALA A 25 11.66 4.55 -5.53
CA ALA A 25 11.36 3.15 -5.29
C ALA A 25 9.89 2.81 -5.54
N ILE A 26 9.56 1.53 -5.48
CA ILE A 26 8.22 0.99 -5.30
C ILE A 26 8.26 0.11 -4.06
N ASP A 27 7.14 0.06 -3.35
CA ASP A 27 6.91 -0.62 -2.10
C ASP A 27 7.41 0.13 -0.85
N ASP A 28 7.00 -0.35 0.32
CA ASP A 28 7.16 0.33 1.61
C ASP A 28 8.11 -0.42 2.56
N ASP A 29 9.19 -0.97 2.00
CA ASP A 29 10.24 -1.60 2.81
C ASP A 29 10.78 -0.63 3.88
N PRO A 30 11.02 -1.09 5.13
CA PRO A 30 11.60 -0.28 6.18
C PRO A 30 12.91 0.42 5.80
N THR A 31 13.75 -0.20 4.96
CA THR A 31 15.00 0.39 4.46
C THR A 31 14.70 1.59 3.56
N ILE A 32 13.71 1.45 2.67
CA ILE A 32 13.27 2.53 1.78
C ILE A 32 12.69 3.70 2.59
N LEU A 33 11.78 3.41 3.54
CA LEU A 33 11.17 4.44 4.40
C LEU A 33 12.23 5.17 5.26
N THR A 34 13.22 4.43 5.76
CA THR A 34 14.37 5.01 6.46
C THR A 34 15.19 5.89 5.53
N GLY A 35 15.48 5.40 4.32
CA GLY A 35 16.20 6.16 3.30
C GLY A 35 15.50 7.47 2.93
N ILE A 36 14.17 7.50 2.90
CA ILE A 36 13.38 8.73 2.69
C ILE A 36 13.57 9.71 3.85
N LYS A 37 13.51 9.23 5.11
CA LYS A 37 13.74 10.07 6.30
C LYS A 37 15.13 10.69 6.30
N GLU A 38 16.14 9.92 5.94
CA GLU A 38 17.54 10.32 5.86
C GLU A 38 17.88 11.14 4.61
N GLY A 39 17.07 11.07 3.56
CA GLY A 39 17.27 11.79 2.30
C GLY A 39 18.08 11.04 1.25
N SER A 40 18.43 9.77 1.46
CA SER A 40 19.09 8.91 0.46
C SER A 40 18.13 8.33 -0.57
N VAL A 41 16.83 8.32 -0.28
CA VAL A 41 15.75 7.97 -1.20
C VAL A 41 14.83 9.19 -1.33
N ALA A 42 14.48 9.57 -2.54
CA ALA A 42 13.62 10.74 -2.79
C ALA A 42 12.16 10.45 -2.50
N ALA A 43 11.68 9.29 -2.96
CA ALA A 43 10.30 8.88 -2.82
C ALA A 43 10.13 7.37 -3.03
N THR A 44 8.99 6.85 -2.59
CA THR A 44 8.50 5.54 -3.01
C THR A 44 7.02 5.59 -3.36
N ILE A 45 6.57 4.66 -4.20
CA ILE A 45 5.15 4.41 -4.47
C ILE A 45 4.77 3.14 -3.72
N ALA A 46 4.01 3.30 -2.66
CA ALA A 46 3.53 2.20 -1.82
C ALA A 46 2.16 1.71 -2.28
N GLN A 47 1.97 0.39 -2.35
CA GLN A 47 0.77 -0.27 -2.87
C GLN A 47 -0.22 -0.71 -1.79
N ASN A 48 0.07 -0.45 -0.53
CA ASN A 48 -0.74 -0.84 0.63
C ASN A 48 -1.10 -2.35 0.68
N PRO A 49 -0.13 -3.27 0.62
CA PRO A 49 -0.41 -4.71 0.61
C PRO A 49 -1.14 -5.20 1.88
N GLN A 50 -0.91 -4.56 3.02
CA GLN A 50 -1.62 -4.86 4.26
C GLN A 50 -3.09 -4.47 4.17
N GLY A 51 -3.41 -3.30 3.62
CA GLY A 51 -4.79 -2.89 3.38
C GLY A 51 -5.51 -3.83 2.42
N GLN A 52 -4.84 -4.25 1.36
CA GLN A 52 -5.37 -5.24 0.42
C GLN A 52 -5.70 -6.56 1.13
N ALA A 53 -4.79 -7.08 1.96
CA ALA A 53 -5.01 -8.31 2.71
C ALA A 53 -6.16 -8.19 3.72
N ILE A 54 -6.28 -7.08 4.43
CA ILE A 54 -7.37 -6.82 5.39
C ILE A 54 -8.73 -6.80 4.67
N VAL A 55 -8.82 -6.06 3.56
CA VAL A 55 -10.09 -5.92 2.81
C VAL A 55 -10.46 -7.25 2.17
N ALA A 56 -9.51 -7.96 1.54
CA ALA A 56 -9.76 -9.24 0.91
C ALA A 56 -10.16 -10.32 1.95
N GLY A 57 -9.44 -10.42 3.06
CA GLY A 57 -9.75 -11.38 4.12
C GLY A 57 -11.12 -11.14 4.75
N TRP A 58 -11.46 -9.89 5.01
CA TRP A 58 -12.78 -9.51 5.50
C TRP A 58 -13.88 -9.85 4.49
N ALA A 59 -13.70 -9.48 3.21
CA ALA A 59 -14.70 -9.75 2.17
C ALA A 59 -14.93 -11.25 1.99
N LEU A 60 -13.85 -12.05 1.98
CA LEU A 60 -13.94 -13.50 1.92
C LEU A 60 -14.70 -14.09 3.11
N ALA A 61 -14.46 -13.59 4.32
CA ALA A 61 -15.20 -14.03 5.51
C ALA A 61 -16.69 -13.74 5.40
N MET A 62 -17.08 -12.55 4.93
CA MET A 62 -18.49 -12.18 4.73
C MET A 62 -19.18 -13.05 3.67
N LEU A 63 -18.47 -13.35 2.59
CA LEU A 63 -19.01 -14.21 1.51
C LEU A 63 -19.07 -15.68 1.93
N ALA A 64 -18.03 -16.21 2.58
CA ALA A 64 -17.96 -17.60 3.02
C ALA A 64 -19.01 -17.93 4.09
N SER A 65 -19.27 -16.99 5.00
CA SER A 65 -20.32 -17.11 6.03
C SER A 65 -21.74 -16.92 5.50
N LYS A 66 -21.88 -16.61 4.20
CA LYS A 66 -23.17 -16.29 3.54
C LYS A 66 -23.90 -15.09 4.15
N GLN A 67 -23.20 -14.25 4.92
CA GLN A 67 -23.75 -13.00 5.43
C GLN A 67 -23.94 -11.96 4.33
N CYS A 68 -23.11 -12.04 3.29
CA CYS A 68 -23.20 -11.15 2.14
C CYS A 68 -23.07 -11.95 0.83
N THR A 69 -23.54 -11.35 -0.25
CA THR A 69 -23.33 -11.81 -1.64
C THR A 69 -22.73 -10.67 -2.47
N MET A 70 -22.03 -11.00 -3.55
CA MET A 70 -21.53 -9.99 -4.49
C MET A 70 -22.69 -9.44 -5.32
N LYS A 71 -22.83 -8.11 -5.38
CA LYS A 71 -23.77 -7.46 -6.31
C LYS A 71 -23.37 -7.64 -7.77
N THR A 72 -22.08 -7.54 -8.05
CA THR A 72 -21.51 -7.70 -9.38
C THR A 72 -20.26 -8.57 -9.29
N PRO A 73 -20.27 -9.80 -9.83
CA PRO A 73 -19.08 -10.65 -9.87
C PRO A 73 -18.00 -10.08 -10.81
N GLY A 74 -16.74 -10.36 -10.50
CA GLY A 74 -15.60 -10.03 -11.37
C GLY A 74 -15.17 -8.56 -11.36
N VAL A 75 -15.61 -7.77 -10.39
CA VAL A 75 -15.18 -6.38 -10.24
C VAL A 75 -13.74 -6.32 -9.73
N ILE A 76 -12.92 -5.50 -10.38
CA ILE A 76 -11.59 -5.14 -9.89
C ILE A 76 -11.74 -3.90 -9.00
N LEU A 77 -11.30 -4.02 -7.75
CA LEU A 77 -11.24 -2.92 -6.82
C LEU A 77 -9.84 -2.31 -6.82
N ASP A 78 -9.76 -1.02 -7.11
CA ASP A 78 -8.52 -0.28 -6.93
C ASP A 78 -8.23 -0.11 -5.43
N SER A 79 -7.13 -0.69 -4.98
CA SER A 79 -6.66 -0.60 -3.59
C SER A 79 -5.92 0.70 -3.29
N GLY A 80 -5.74 1.54 -4.31
CA GLY A 80 -4.98 2.77 -4.21
C GLY A 80 -3.47 2.57 -4.16
N SER A 81 -2.78 3.68 -4.27
CA SER A 81 -1.33 3.77 -4.06
C SER A 81 -1.00 5.10 -3.39
N PHE A 82 0.14 5.15 -2.71
CA PHE A 82 0.62 6.32 -2.00
C PHE A 82 1.97 6.74 -2.54
N VAL A 83 2.14 8.02 -2.79
CA VAL A 83 3.47 8.61 -2.99
C VAL A 83 3.99 9.00 -1.62
N VAL A 84 5.02 8.29 -1.15
CA VAL A 84 5.66 8.55 0.13
C VAL A 84 6.95 9.33 -0.11
N THR A 85 7.04 10.48 0.52
CA THR A 85 8.18 11.40 0.46
C THR A 85 8.56 11.82 1.87
N LYS A 86 9.59 12.66 1.99
CA LYS A 86 9.99 13.23 3.28
C LYS A 86 8.87 14.02 3.97
N ALA A 87 7.91 14.55 3.19
CA ALA A 87 6.80 15.32 3.74
C ALA A 87 5.78 14.47 4.51
N ASN A 88 5.57 13.20 4.12
CA ASN A 88 4.53 12.35 4.71
C ASN A 88 5.02 10.99 5.22
N VAL A 89 6.30 10.68 5.13
CA VAL A 89 6.84 9.39 5.62
C VAL A 89 6.59 9.15 7.11
N ALA A 90 6.42 10.21 7.90
CA ALA A 90 6.13 10.11 9.33
C ALA A 90 4.67 9.73 9.62
N THR A 91 3.74 10.10 8.75
CA THR A 91 2.29 9.85 8.88
C THR A 91 1.80 8.70 8.01
N TYR A 92 2.68 8.16 7.16
CA TYR A 92 2.35 7.13 6.17
C TYR A 92 1.61 5.93 6.76
N ASP A 93 2.04 5.41 7.91
CA ASP A 93 1.39 4.26 8.54
C ASP A 93 -0.08 4.53 8.91
N ALA A 94 -0.37 5.73 9.41
CA ALA A 94 -1.74 6.13 9.73
C ALA A 94 -2.57 6.32 8.44
N GLU A 95 -1.98 6.92 7.41
CA GLU A 95 -2.64 7.15 6.13
C GLU A 95 -3.03 5.85 5.43
N ARG A 96 -2.13 4.84 5.40
CA ARG A 96 -2.44 3.54 4.78
C ARG A 96 -3.52 2.75 5.52
N ILE A 97 -3.59 2.87 6.85
CA ILE A 97 -4.65 2.24 7.67
C ILE A 97 -5.99 2.93 7.40
N ALA A 98 -6.01 4.26 7.36
CA ALA A 98 -7.21 5.03 7.04
C ALA A 98 -7.75 4.67 5.66
N ALA A 99 -6.87 4.61 4.64
CA ALA A 99 -7.24 4.21 3.29
C ALA A 99 -7.79 2.77 3.21
N ALA A 100 -7.23 1.81 3.97
CA ALA A 100 -7.78 0.45 4.03
C ALA A 100 -9.20 0.43 4.58
N ASN A 101 -9.50 1.24 5.60
CA ASN A 101 -10.84 1.35 6.18
C ASN A 101 -11.83 2.00 5.19
N GLU A 102 -11.41 3.02 4.45
CA GLU A 102 -12.22 3.65 3.41
C GLU A 102 -12.55 2.67 2.27
N ILE A 103 -11.55 1.91 1.80
CA ILE A 103 -11.75 0.88 0.76
C ILE A 103 -12.71 -0.19 1.25
N LYS A 104 -12.57 -0.65 2.50
CA LYS A 104 -13.48 -1.62 3.11
C LYS A 104 -14.92 -1.11 3.16
N ALA A 105 -15.12 0.14 3.60
CA ALA A 105 -16.43 0.76 3.65
C ALA A 105 -17.06 0.92 2.25
N LYS A 106 -16.26 1.34 1.27
CA LYS A 106 -16.67 1.44 -0.13
C LYS A 106 -17.05 0.07 -0.68
N PHE A 107 -16.23 -0.95 -0.44
CA PHE A 107 -16.50 -2.33 -0.86
C PHE A 107 -17.83 -2.84 -0.27
N ALA A 108 -18.04 -2.65 1.03
CA ALA A 108 -19.29 -3.04 1.69
C ALA A 108 -20.51 -2.39 1.04
N LYS A 109 -20.45 -1.09 0.82
CA LYS A 109 -21.58 -0.30 0.31
C LYS A 109 -21.87 -0.58 -1.18
N GLU A 110 -20.85 -0.65 -2.00
CA GLU A 110 -20.99 -0.66 -3.46
C GLU A 110 -21.06 -2.07 -4.03
N LEU A 111 -20.32 -3.01 -3.48
CA LEU A 111 -20.10 -4.33 -4.08
C LEU A 111 -20.75 -5.47 -3.31
N LEU A 112 -21.13 -5.29 -2.06
CA LEU A 112 -21.80 -6.32 -1.27
C LEU A 112 -23.29 -6.02 -1.07
N SER A 113 -24.10 -7.08 -1.09
CA SER A 113 -25.46 -7.12 -0.58
C SER A 113 -25.45 -8.01 0.66
N CYS A 114 -25.67 -7.44 1.82
CA CYS A 114 -25.61 -8.15 3.09
C CYS A 114 -27.02 -8.29 3.69
N ASN A 115 -27.27 -9.45 4.30
CA ASN A 115 -28.48 -9.66 5.09
C ASN A 115 -28.34 -8.82 6.36
N GLY A 116 -29.27 -7.88 6.58
CA GLY A 116 -29.34 -7.04 7.77
C GLY A 116 -29.72 -7.85 9.01
#